data_e27b0a7603b2782533d7ca09a690d998
#
_entry.id   e27b0a7603b2782533d7ca09a690d998
#
_cell.length_a   1.000
_cell.length_b   1.000
_cell.length_c   1.000
_cell.angle_alpha   90.00
_cell.angle_beta   90.00
_cell.angle_gamma   90.00
#
_symmetry.space_group_name_H-M   'P 1'
#
loop_
_entity.id
_entity.type
_entity.pdbx_description
1 polymer ?
#
loop_
_entity_poly.entity_id
_entity_poly.type
_entity_poly.pdbx_seq_one_letter_code
_entity_poly.pdbx_strand_id
1 'polypeptide(L)'
;MNGKIDKVRIDKWLWWARFFKTRSLAAKKISNGAVRVNSYRVLKPSAEITINDVLTLKQEKIVHVIRVVSLGQRRENYEKAKKMYEYIEDIK
;
A
#
# COMPACT_ATOMS: atom_id res chain seq x y z
N MET A 1 -21.50 3.34 -18.29
CA MET A 1 -20.38 3.30 -17.49
C MET A 1 -19.56 4.53 -17.57
N ASN A 2 -19.06 4.96 -16.60
CA ASN A 2 -18.47 6.28 -16.61
C ASN A 2 -16.95 6.27 -16.63
N GLY A 3 -16.33 5.11 -16.66
CA GLY A 3 -14.89 5.05 -16.74
C GLY A 3 -14.16 5.58 -15.54
N LYS A 4 -14.85 5.75 -14.45
CA LYS A 4 -14.24 6.26 -13.25
C LYS A 4 -13.29 5.23 -12.64
N ILE A 5 -12.09 5.66 -12.29
CA ILE A 5 -11.12 4.80 -11.65
C ILE A 5 -11.13 5.08 -10.16
N ASP A 6 -11.33 4.03 -9.38
CA ASP A 6 -11.32 4.17 -7.93
C ASP A 6 -9.89 4.26 -7.42
N LYS A 7 -9.68 5.19 -6.51
CA LYS A 7 -8.38 5.41 -5.90
C LYS A 7 -8.55 5.62 -4.41
N VAL A 8 -7.49 5.35 -3.68
CA VAL A 8 -7.49 5.58 -2.24
C VAL A 8 -6.11 6.09 -1.83
N ARG A 9 -6.08 6.91 -0.79
CA ARG A 9 -4.82 7.42 -0.27
C ARG A 9 -3.94 6.27 0.18
N ILE A 10 -2.65 6.37 -0.12
CA ILE A 10 -1.73 5.29 0.17
C ILE A 10 -1.55 5.08 1.67
N ASP A 11 -1.55 6.15 2.48
CA ASP A 11 -1.40 6.00 3.92
C ASP A 11 -2.59 5.24 4.51
N LYS A 12 -3.78 5.52 4.00
CA LYS A 12 -4.99 4.86 4.45
C LYS A 12 -4.97 3.38 4.05
N TRP A 13 -4.59 3.10 2.82
CA TRP A 13 -4.58 1.73 2.32
C TRP A 13 -3.57 0.87 3.07
N LEU A 14 -2.37 1.39 3.31
CA LEU A 14 -1.34 0.63 4.02
C LEU A 14 -1.76 0.31 5.45
N TRP A 15 -2.50 1.22 6.07
CA TRP A 15 -3.04 0.97 7.40
C TRP A 15 -4.19 -0.03 7.32
N TRP A 16 -5.10 0.11 6.36
CA TRP A 16 -6.20 -0.84 6.18
C TRP A 16 -5.69 -2.25 5.93
N ALA A 17 -4.65 -2.38 5.13
CA ALA A 17 -4.08 -3.68 4.77
C ALA A 17 -3.14 -4.23 5.86
N ARG A 18 -3.02 -3.51 6.97
CA ARG A 18 -2.30 -3.92 8.17
C ARG A 18 -0.79 -4.02 8.00
N PHE A 19 -0.23 -3.27 7.06
CA PHE A 19 1.22 -3.16 6.99
C PHE A 19 1.77 -2.26 8.09
N PHE A 20 0.94 -1.39 8.64
CA PHE A 20 1.32 -0.52 9.76
C PHE A 20 0.23 -0.53 10.81
N LYS A 21 0.65 -0.43 12.06
CA LYS A 21 -0.29 -0.44 13.18
C LYS A 21 -1.22 0.77 13.19
N THR A 22 -0.72 1.91 12.74
CA THR A 22 -1.52 3.11 12.72
C THR A 22 -1.33 3.82 11.40
N ARG A 23 -2.30 4.65 11.05
CA ARG A 23 -2.21 5.45 9.85
C ARG A 23 -1.07 6.47 9.95
N SER A 24 -0.83 6.97 11.16
CA SER A 24 0.27 7.91 11.38
C SER A 24 1.62 7.29 11.09
N LEU A 25 1.81 6.02 11.46
CA LEU A 25 3.05 5.33 11.15
C LEU A 25 3.21 5.16 9.65
N ALA A 26 2.13 4.82 8.96
CA ALA A 26 2.18 4.70 7.51
C ALA A 26 2.61 6.02 6.88
N ALA A 27 1.98 7.11 7.32
CA ALA A 27 2.29 8.44 6.79
C ALA A 27 3.75 8.80 7.04
N LYS A 28 4.26 8.48 8.22
CA LYS A 28 5.64 8.79 8.56
C LYS A 28 6.62 8.04 7.67
N LYS A 29 6.37 6.75 7.44
CA LYS A 29 7.24 5.96 6.60
C LYS A 29 7.21 6.41 5.15
N ILE A 30 6.04 6.80 4.68
CA ILE A 30 5.93 7.33 3.33
C ILE A 30 6.75 8.61 3.20
N SER A 31 6.60 9.53 4.16
CA SER A 31 7.32 10.79 4.13
C SER A 31 8.84 10.58 4.21
N ASN A 32 9.26 9.51 4.83
CA ASN A 32 10.69 9.19 4.93
C ASN A 32 11.24 8.50 3.69
N GLY A 33 10.41 8.26 2.68
CA GLY A 33 10.89 7.69 1.44
C GLY A 33 10.98 6.17 1.42
N ALA A 34 10.31 5.49 2.35
CA ALA A 34 10.40 4.04 2.44
C ALA A 34 9.42 3.32 1.53
N VAL A 35 8.64 4.04 0.73
CA VAL A 35 7.58 3.44 -0.07
C VAL A 35 7.73 3.89 -1.53
N ARG A 36 7.60 2.93 -2.45
CA ARG A 36 7.56 3.22 -3.88
C ARG A 36 6.26 2.67 -4.46
N VAL A 37 5.76 3.36 -5.47
CA VAL A 37 4.59 2.91 -6.22
C VAL A 37 5.04 2.78 -7.67
N ASN A 38 4.95 1.57 -8.21
CA ASN A 38 5.36 1.30 -9.60
C ASN A 38 6.77 1.83 -9.86
N SER A 39 7.67 1.60 -8.90
CA SER A 39 9.09 1.96 -8.99
C SER A 39 9.40 3.42 -8.71
N TYR A 40 8.39 4.25 -8.48
CA TYR A 40 8.62 5.66 -8.17
C TYR A 40 8.47 5.91 -6.69
N ARG A 41 9.44 6.64 -6.12
CA ARG A 41 9.36 6.98 -4.71
C ARG A 41 8.20 7.91 -4.46
N VAL A 42 7.44 7.61 -3.41
CA VAL A 42 6.30 8.41 -3.01
C VAL A 42 6.63 9.04 -1.66
N LEU A 43 6.50 10.36 -1.57
CA LEU A 43 6.80 11.08 -0.33
C LEU A 43 5.57 11.68 0.32
N LYS A 44 4.46 11.77 -0.39
CA LYS A 44 3.24 12.34 0.16
C LYS A 44 2.31 11.23 0.64
N PRO A 45 1.95 11.23 1.92
CA PRO A 45 0.98 10.24 2.42
C PRO A 45 -0.36 10.30 1.71
N SER A 46 -0.70 11.44 1.13
CA SER A 46 -1.96 11.61 0.42
C SER A 46 -1.93 11.13 -1.02
N ALA A 47 -0.78 10.65 -1.50
CA ALA A 47 -0.71 10.09 -2.86
C ALA A 47 -1.73 8.96 -2.97
N GLU A 48 -2.31 8.79 -4.14
CA GLU A 48 -3.37 7.82 -4.33
C GLU A 48 -2.89 6.62 -5.12
N ILE A 49 -3.43 5.47 -4.77
CA ILE A 49 -3.12 4.22 -5.46
C ILE A 49 -4.41 3.59 -5.95
N THR A 50 -4.27 2.67 -6.90
CA THR A 50 -5.40 1.95 -7.45
C THR A 50 -5.04 0.48 -7.61
N ILE A 51 -6.02 -0.31 -8.00
CA ILE A 51 -5.84 -1.75 -8.20
C ILE A 51 -4.76 -1.98 -9.24
N ASN A 52 -3.94 -2.97 -9.00
CA ASN A 52 -2.81 -3.39 -9.83
C ASN A 52 -1.55 -2.54 -9.65
N ASP A 53 -1.60 -1.48 -8.87
CA ASP A 53 -0.37 -0.78 -8.53
C ASP A 53 0.55 -1.72 -7.74
N VAL A 54 1.83 -1.61 -8.00
CA VAL A 54 2.84 -2.41 -7.30
C VAL A 54 3.54 -1.52 -6.29
N LEU A 55 3.47 -1.93 -5.03
CA LEU A 55 4.07 -1.16 -3.95
C LEU A 55 5.32 -1.86 -3.44
N THR A 56 6.36 -1.09 -3.23
CA THR A 56 7.58 -1.58 -2.61
C THR A 56 7.70 -0.88 -1.27
N LEU A 57 7.69 -1.67 -0.20
CA LEU A 57 7.72 -1.15 1.17
C LEU A 57 8.97 -1.63 1.86
N LYS A 58 9.77 -0.71 2.36
CA LYS A 58 10.96 -1.07 3.12
C LYS A 58 10.64 -0.96 4.59
N GLN A 59 10.67 -2.08 5.29
CA GLN A 59 10.44 -2.13 6.73
C GLN A 59 11.62 -2.80 7.39
N GLU A 60 12.40 -2.04 8.13
CA GLU A 60 13.58 -2.55 8.79
C GLU A 60 14.50 -3.23 7.77
N LYS A 61 14.69 -4.54 7.90
CA LYS A 61 15.57 -5.28 6.99
C LYS A 61 14.81 -6.02 5.90
N ILE A 62 13.49 -5.86 5.86
CA ILE A 62 12.66 -6.59 4.92
C ILE A 62 12.08 -5.62 3.89
N VAL A 63 12.09 -6.05 2.64
CA VAL A 63 11.47 -5.29 1.57
C VAL A 63 10.28 -6.12 1.08
N HIS A 64 9.10 -5.53 1.18
CA HIS A 64 7.88 -6.17 0.68
C HIS A 64 7.55 -5.59 -0.69
N VAL A 65 7.32 -6.48 -1.66
CA VAL A 65 6.87 -6.07 -2.98
C VAL A 65 5.51 -6.71 -3.19
N ILE A 66 4.49 -5.89 -3.27
CA ILE A 66 3.11 -6.38 -3.32
C ILE A 66 2.35 -5.69 -4.43
N ARG A 67 1.32 -6.36 -4.91
CA ARG A 67 0.39 -5.78 -5.89
C ARG A 67 -0.94 -5.54 -5.20
N VAL A 68 -1.53 -4.39 -5.44
CA VAL A 68 -2.83 -4.03 -4.88
C VAL A 68 -3.91 -4.83 -5.59
N VAL A 69 -4.66 -5.61 -4.85
CA VAL A 69 -5.73 -6.44 -5.38
C VAL A 69 -7.10 -5.81 -5.09
N SER A 70 -7.25 -5.21 -3.92
CA SER A 70 -8.50 -4.60 -3.51
C SER A 70 -8.19 -3.32 -2.76
N LEU A 71 -8.95 -2.27 -3.01
CA LEU A 71 -8.75 -1.01 -2.31
C LEU A 71 -9.34 -1.03 -0.91
N GLY A 72 -10.34 -1.89 -0.67
CA GLY A 72 -10.97 -1.95 0.62
C GLY A 72 -11.84 -0.74 0.89
N GLN A 73 -12.40 -0.68 2.08
CA GLN A 73 -13.24 0.45 2.50
C GLN A 73 -12.99 0.82 3.95
N ARG A 74 -12.26 -0.01 4.67
CA ARG A 74 -11.97 0.22 6.08
C ARG A 74 -10.91 -0.78 6.51
N ARG A 75 -10.41 -0.60 7.73
CA ARG A 75 -9.43 -1.51 8.29
C ARG A 75 -10.15 -2.77 8.75
N GLU A 76 -9.82 -3.89 8.14
CA GLU A 76 -10.40 -5.18 8.49
C GLU A 76 -9.45 -5.97 9.37
N ASN A 77 -9.90 -7.16 9.79
CA ASN A 77 -9.02 -8.04 10.52
C ASN A 77 -7.96 -8.60 9.57
N TYR A 78 -6.97 -9.30 10.15
CA TYR A 78 -5.83 -9.76 9.39
C TYR A 78 -6.22 -10.69 8.24
N GLU A 79 -7.19 -11.58 8.48
CA GLU A 79 -7.58 -12.53 7.43
C GLU A 79 -8.15 -11.83 6.20
N LYS A 80 -8.96 -10.82 6.42
CA LYS A 80 -9.53 -10.07 5.31
C LYS A 80 -8.51 -9.13 4.69
N ALA A 81 -7.64 -8.57 5.51
CA ALA A 81 -6.63 -7.65 5.01
C ALA A 81 -5.66 -8.35 4.05
N LYS A 82 -5.35 -9.62 4.31
CA LYS A 82 -4.45 -10.37 3.43
C LYS A 82 -4.98 -10.50 2.01
N LYS A 83 -6.28 -10.36 1.84
CA LYS A 83 -6.89 -10.47 0.51
C LYS A 83 -6.84 -9.18 -0.27
N MET A 84 -6.33 -8.11 0.32
CA MET A 84 -6.24 -6.83 -0.36
C MET A 84 -5.00 -6.71 -1.22
N TYR A 85 -4.08 -7.64 -1.09
CA TYR A 85 -2.83 -7.60 -1.83
C TYR A 85 -2.32 -9.00 -2.07
N GLU A 86 -1.35 -9.10 -2.96
CA GLU A 86 -0.63 -10.35 -3.15
C GLU A 86 0.85 -10.02 -3.27
N TYR A 87 1.67 -10.90 -2.73
CA TYR A 87 3.11 -10.71 -2.85
C TYR A 87 3.53 -11.05 -4.27
N ILE A 88 4.38 -10.20 -4.81
CA ILE A 88 4.99 -10.47 -6.09
C ILE A 88 6.23 -11.28 -5.79
N GLU A 89 6.40 -12.36 -6.55
CA GLU A 89 7.51 -13.22 -6.29
C GLU A 89 8.81 -12.46 -6.37
N ASP A 90 9.66 -12.72 -5.39
CA ASP A 90 10.89 -12.00 -5.26
C ASP A 90 11.81 -12.28 -6.43
N ILE A 91 12.42 -11.24 -6.95
CA ILE A 91 13.36 -11.38 -8.03
C ILE A 91 14.74 -11.19 -7.46
N LYS A 92 15.55 -12.19 -7.60
CA LYS A 92 16.88 -12.17 -7.01
C LYS A 92 17.90 -11.49 -7.88
#